data_11278650148a4d3bcd1b262424c710d7
#
_entry.id   11278650148a4d3bcd1b262424c710d7
#
_cell.length_a   1.000
_cell.length_b   1.000
_cell.length_c   1.000
_cell.angle_alpha   90.00
_cell.angle_beta   90.00
_cell.angle_gamma   90.00
#
_symmetry.space_group_name_H-M   'P 1'
#
loop_
_entity.id
_entity.type
_entity.pdbx_description
1 polymer ?
#
loop_
_entity_poly.entity_id
_entity_poly.type
_entity_poly.pdbx_seq_one_letter_code
_entity_poly.pdbx_strand_id
1 'polypeptide(L)'
;MIYFLIGTVLTLLIDRDTRRALLSWNGLVVLAVASAVFAPHLAWNAAHNFETVSHTVDNANLGGDLIHPENVLTFLVDQLGVFGPVSFLALLFGLFLIRSQDASLMGRDRWLLCFILPVLVIILGQAVLSRANANWAATAYPAASVLVAAWLVRARANRTLWFVVAGLTFLALQFVPDVSIFVRLGLGLLVGGGLLLIAILVKYRPSGLLWFSIGLHGVLALSFAVISLLPLQSSTSLGLDNALKRTRGWDQAAKDVFGIAQSVGATAVLVDEREVWHGLDYYGRDRQLPLLSWRRYGVPKSFSEAQPLVPPLDQRVLIASIHPGMRPMLRSEFETFEPVGEVSVPLGKRSNGCPLSRTFVLYVASGYHPQEHDASWEAKFSGQTEFPPPPCPVKKDNPDQ
;
A
#
# COMPACT_ATOMS: atom_id res chain seq x y z
N MET A 1 -7.40 -3.77 14.34
CA MET A 1 -7.88 -4.08 15.70
C MET A 1 -8.23 -5.55 15.91
N ILE A 2 -8.92 -6.20 14.99
CA ILE A 2 -9.33 -7.61 15.16
C ILE A 2 -8.13 -8.55 15.46
N TYR A 3 -7.01 -8.38 14.78
CA TYR A 3 -5.80 -9.16 15.01
C TYR A 3 -5.23 -9.00 16.41
N PHE A 4 -5.30 -7.79 16.97
CA PHE A 4 -4.87 -7.54 18.34
C PHE A 4 -5.78 -8.25 19.35
N LEU A 5 -7.09 -8.24 19.11
CA LEU A 5 -8.05 -8.99 19.95
C LEU A 5 -7.80 -10.49 19.89
N ILE A 6 -7.56 -11.04 18.70
CA ILE A 6 -7.20 -12.46 18.54
C ILE A 6 -5.94 -12.78 19.34
N GLY A 7 -4.88 -11.98 19.19
CA GLY A 7 -3.64 -12.14 19.95
C GLY A 7 -3.87 -12.08 21.46
N THR A 8 -4.68 -11.14 21.93
CA THR A 8 -5.05 -11.02 23.36
C THR A 8 -5.80 -12.24 23.87
N VAL A 9 -6.77 -12.75 23.11
CA VAL A 9 -7.49 -13.97 23.47
C VAL A 9 -6.55 -15.17 23.54
N LEU A 10 -5.66 -15.32 22.57
CA LEU A 10 -4.68 -16.41 22.59
C LEU A 10 -3.74 -16.31 23.79
N THR A 11 -3.27 -15.11 24.15
CA THR A 11 -2.43 -14.92 25.34
C THR A 11 -3.19 -15.22 26.63
N LEU A 12 -4.49 -14.89 26.73
CA LEU A 12 -5.33 -15.29 27.85
C LEU A 12 -5.44 -16.80 28.02
N LEU A 13 -5.41 -17.54 26.92
CA LEU A 13 -5.50 -19.02 26.97
C LEU A 13 -4.19 -19.66 27.42
N ILE A 14 -3.03 -19.13 26.98
CA ILE A 14 -1.73 -19.78 27.17
C ILE A 14 -0.90 -19.22 28.32
N ASP A 15 -1.10 -17.94 28.71
CA ASP A 15 -0.28 -17.27 29.71
C ASP A 15 -1.07 -16.94 30.97
N ARG A 16 -0.63 -17.52 32.09
CA ARG A 16 -1.31 -17.37 33.39
C ARG A 16 -1.21 -15.94 33.94
N ASP A 17 -0.09 -15.28 33.72
CA ASP A 17 0.13 -13.93 34.24
C ASP A 17 -0.66 -12.88 33.46
N THR A 18 -0.72 -13.00 32.16
CA THR A 18 -1.62 -12.19 31.30
C THR A 18 -3.08 -12.40 31.73
N ARG A 19 -3.52 -13.63 31.96
CA ARG A 19 -4.87 -13.94 32.40
C ARG A 19 -5.19 -13.30 33.75
N ARG A 20 -4.28 -13.37 34.72
CA ARG A 20 -4.45 -12.73 36.04
C ARG A 20 -4.50 -11.20 35.91
N ALA A 21 -3.64 -10.61 35.06
CA ALA A 21 -3.60 -9.17 34.84
C ALA A 21 -4.88 -8.66 34.18
N LEU A 22 -5.34 -9.31 33.11
CA LEU A 22 -6.53 -8.87 32.36
C LEU A 22 -7.85 -9.18 33.07
N LEU A 23 -7.90 -10.23 33.91
CA LEU A 23 -9.08 -10.53 34.73
C LEU A 23 -9.05 -9.82 36.10
N SER A 24 -8.18 -8.84 36.29
CA SER A 24 -8.11 -8.00 37.50
C SER A 24 -8.80 -6.65 37.28
N TRP A 25 -8.89 -5.86 38.37
CA TRP A 25 -9.36 -4.47 38.26
C TRP A 25 -8.59 -3.62 37.26
N ASN A 26 -7.27 -3.82 37.16
CA ASN A 26 -6.45 -3.12 36.17
C ASN A 26 -6.87 -3.50 34.73
N GLY A 27 -7.24 -4.76 34.50
CA GLY A 27 -7.77 -5.21 33.21
C GLY A 27 -9.09 -4.54 32.84
N LEU A 28 -9.98 -4.33 33.82
CA LEU A 28 -11.22 -3.57 33.59
C LEU A 28 -10.92 -2.11 33.23
N VAL A 29 -9.95 -1.48 33.89
CA VAL A 29 -9.51 -0.11 33.54
C VAL A 29 -8.97 -0.07 32.12
N VAL A 30 -8.10 -1.02 31.74
CA VAL A 30 -7.57 -1.12 30.36
C VAL A 30 -8.69 -1.27 29.35
N LEU A 31 -9.67 -2.14 29.62
CA LEU A 31 -10.82 -2.34 28.75
C LEU A 31 -11.67 -1.07 28.62
N ALA A 32 -11.93 -0.39 29.75
CA ALA A 32 -12.70 0.86 29.77
C ALA A 32 -12.00 1.97 28.95
N VAL A 33 -10.69 2.14 29.15
CA VAL A 33 -9.91 3.13 28.39
C VAL A 33 -9.87 2.78 26.90
N ALA A 34 -9.61 1.52 26.56
CA ALA A 34 -9.60 1.07 25.16
C ALA A 34 -10.97 1.27 24.50
N SER A 35 -12.06 0.95 25.21
CA SER A 35 -13.43 1.17 24.74
C SER A 35 -13.72 2.67 24.56
N ALA A 36 -13.32 3.51 25.51
CA ALA A 36 -13.50 4.96 25.40
C ALA A 36 -12.76 5.58 24.21
N VAL A 37 -11.53 5.12 23.95
CA VAL A 37 -10.74 5.57 22.79
C VAL A 37 -11.36 5.10 21.47
N PHE A 38 -11.96 3.90 21.45
CA PHE A 38 -12.55 3.32 20.26
C PHE A 38 -14.01 3.73 20.00
N ALA A 39 -14.73 4.13 21.06
CA ALA A 39 -16.14 4.50 20.98
C ALA A 39 -16.48 5.56 19.93
N PRO A 40 -15.70 6.65 19.76
CA PRO A 40 -15.98 7.64 18.71
C PRO A 40 -15.95 7.04 17.31
N HIS A 41 -15.02 6.12 17.03
CA HIS A 41 -14.93 5.44 15.75
C HIS A 41 -16.13 4.50 15.53
N LEU A 42 -16.56 3.78 16.56
CA LEU A 42 -17.77 2.94 16.48
C LEU A 42 -19.02 3.78 16.26
N ALA A 43 -19.17 4.88 16.99
CA ALA A 43 -20.29 5.79 16.82
C ALA A 43 -20.35 6.38 15.42
N TRP A 44 -19.20 6.79 14.88
CA TRP A 44 -19.10 7.27 13.52
C TRP A 44 -19.51 6.19 12.51
N ASN A 45 -18.99 4.96 12.64
CA ASN A 45 -19.37 3.85 11.76
C ASN A 45 -20.86 3.54 11.81
N ALA A 46 -21.46 3.53 13.02
CA ALA A 46 -22.90 3.31 13.16
C ALA A 46 -23.73 4.40 12.47
N ALA A 47 -23.28 5.65 12.53
CA ALA A 47 -23.91 6.76 11.83
C ALA A 47 -23.71 6.75 10.30
N HIS A 48 -22.70 6.00 9.78
CA HIS A 48 -22.32 5.95 8.37
C HIS A 48 -22.43 4.53 7.79
N ASN A 49 -23.42 3.75 8.21
CA ASN A 49 -23.72 2.40 7.68
C ASN A 49 -22.53 1.44 7.67
N PHE A 50 -21.62 1.56 8.65
CA PHE A 50 -20.41 0.73 8.78
C PHE A 50 -19.50 0.74 7.54
N GLU A 51 -19.30 1.88 6.92
CA GLU A 51 -18.47 2.07 5.72
C GLU A 51 -17.07 1.46 5.83
N THR A 52 -16.42 1.54 7.01
CA THR A 52 -15.08 0.93 7.18
C THR A 52 -15.11 -0.59 7.11
N VAL A 53 -16.22 -1.21 7.54
CA VAL A 53 -16.40 -2.67 7.42
C VAL A 53 -16.67 -3.04 5.97
N SER A 54 -17.59 -2.34 5.30
CA SER A 54 -17.88 -2.51 3.88
C SER A 54 -16.61 -2.40 3.03
N HIS A 55 -15.83 -1.34 3.24
CA HIS A 55 -14.56 -1.15 2.54
C HIS A 55 -13.55 -2.30 2.78
N THR A 56 -13.52 -2.86 3.99
CA THR A 56 -12.66 -4.02 4.29
C THR A 56 -13.11 -5.26 3.53
N VAL A 57 -14.41 -5.50 3.45
CA VAL A 57 -14.99 -6.61 2.68
C VAL A 57 -14.74 -6.44 1.18
N ASP A 58 -14.96 -5.24 0.65
CA ASP A 58 -14.70 -4.92 -0.76
C ASP A 58 -13.20 -5.14 -1.12
N ASN A 59 -12.29 -4.74 -0.24
CA ASN A 59 -10.84 -4.97 -0.44
C ASN A 59 -10.45 -6.46 -0.38
N ALA A 60 -11.18 -7.28 0.34
CA ALA A 60 -10.92 -8.71 0.38
C ALA A 60 -11.18 -9.39 -0.98
N ASN A 61 -11.99 -8.78 -1.86
CA ASN A 61 -12.22 -9.19 -3.24
C ASN A 61 -12.55 -10.70 -3.37
N LEU A 62 -13.52 -11.17 -2.56
CA LEU A 62 -13.94 -12.57 -2.51
C LEU A 62 -15.04 -12.91 -3.52
N GLY A 63 -15.40 -12.00 -4.42
CA GLY A 63 -16.49 -12.17 -5.40
C GLY A 63 -16.10 -12.81 -6.73
N GLY A 64 -14.82 -13.09 -6.97
CA GLY A 64 -14.31 -13.71 -8.21
C GLY A 64 -13.90 -15.17 -8.04
N ASP A 65 -13.10 -15.66 -8.97
CA ASP A 65 -12.46 -16.96 -8.85
C ASP A 65 -11.63 -17.02 -7.56
N LEU A 66 -11.85 -18.05 -6.77
CA LEU A 66 -11.14 -18.27 -5.51
C LEU A 66 -10.06 -19.33 -5.76
N ILE A 67 -8.97 -19.23 -5.03
CA ILE A 67 -7.79 -20.11 -5.05
C ILE A 67 -6.72 -19.64 -6.04
N HIS A 68 -5.82 -18.81 -5.51
CA HIS A 68 -4.68 -18.21 -6.22
C HIS A 68 -3.37 -18.49 -5.48
N PRO A 69 -2.86 -19.74 -5.51
CA PRO A 69 -1.64 -20.10 -4.76
C PRO A 69 -0.40 -19.28 -5.18
N GLU A 70 -0.38 -18.77 -6.41
CA GLU A 70 0.67 -17.88 -6.92
C GLU A 70 0.78 -16.57 -6.14
N ASN A 71 -0.33 -16.05 -5.61
CA ASN A 71 -0.36 -14.84 -4.80
C ASN A 71 0.34 -15.03 -3.44
N VAL A 72 0.43 -16.26 -2.94
CA VAL A 72 1.16 -16.57 -1.70
C VAL A 72 2.64 -16.28 -1.85
N LEU A 73 3.24 -16.72 -2.96
CA LEU A 73 4.66 -16.46 -3.22
C LEU A 73 4.92 -14.97 -3.39
N THR A 74 4.08 -14.29 -4.16
CA THR A 74 4.16 -12.82 -4.33
C THR A 74 4.07 -12.12 -2.99
N PHE A 75 3.08 -12.47 -2.15
CA PHE A 75 2.94 -11.90 -0.82
C PHE A 75 4.16 -12.13 0.06
N LEU A 76 4.73 -13.35 0.07
CA LEU A 76 5.94 -13.66 0.87
C LEU A 76 7.17 -12.87 0.39
N VAL A 77 7.35 -12.72 -0.92
CA VAL A 77 8.42 -11.90 -1.50
C VAL A 77 8.24 -10.43 -1.12
N ASP A 78 7.03 -9.91 -1.16
CA ASP A 78 6.72 -8.55 -0.76
C ASP A 78 7.08 -8.27 0.71
N GLN A 79 6.97 -9.28 1.59
CA GLN A 79 7.35 -9.11 3.01
C GLN A 79 8.85 -8.85 3.19
N LEU A 80 9.69 -9.28 2.25
CA LEU A 80 11.11 -8.93 2.25
C LEU A 80 11.31 -7.41 2.07
N GLY A 81 10.41 -6.76 1.35
CA GLY A 81 10.41 -5.29 1.22
C GLY A 81 9.78 -4.57 2.42
N VAL A 82 8.72 -5.13 3.01
CA VAL A 82 7.96 -4.46 4.09
C VAL A 82 8.64 -4.61 5.45
N PHE A 83 9.10 -5.82 5.80
CA PHE A 83 9.74 -6.10 7.10
C PHE A 83 11.27 -6.15 7.01
N GLY A 84 11.79 -6.13 5.79
CA GLY A 84 13.21 -6.27 5.48
C GLY A 84 13.66 -7.72 5.37
N PRO A 85 14.59 -8.02 4.44
CA PRO A 85 14.96 -9.38 4.10
C PRO A 85 15.55 -10.14 5.29
N VAL A 86 16.45 -9.52 6.04
CA VAL A 86 17.08 -10.17 7.21
C VAL A 86 16.07 -10.43 8.32
N SER A 87 15.23 -9.43 8.64
CA SER A 87 14.23 -9.53 9.71
C SER A 87 13.16 -10.57 9.38
N PHE A 88 12.67 -10.60 8.15
CA PHE A 88 11.64 -11.55 7.74
C PHE A 88 12.17 -12.98 7.67
N LEU A 89 13.36 -13.20 7.12
CA LEU A 89 13.99 -14.51 7.07
C LEU A 89 14.36 -15.01 8.48
N ALA A 90 14.83 -14.11 9.36
CA ALA A 90 15.09 -14.46 10.75
C ALA A 90 13.79 -14.83 11.50
N LEU A 91 12.66 -14.19 11.18
CA LEU A 91 11.35 -14.56 11.73
C LEU A 91 10.92 -15.96 11.26
N LEU A 92 11.00 -16.24 9.95
CA LEU A 92 10.57 -17.52 9.38
C LEU A 92 11.44 -18.69 9.88
N PHE A 93 12.75 -18.53 9.88
CA PHE A 93 13.68 -19.61 10.20
C PHE A 93 14.11 -19.62 11.67
N GLY A 94 13.89 -18.52 12.39
CA GLY A 94 14.28 -18.39 13.79
C GLY A 94 13.57 -19.39 14.71
N LEU A 95 12.32 -19.73 14.44
CA LEU A 95 11.58 -20.77 15.16
C LEU A 95 12.30 -22.12 15.16
N PHE A 96 13.00 -22.45 14.09
CA PHE A 96 13.70 -23.73 13.90
C PHE A 96 15.18 -23.64 14.31
N LEU A 97 15.82 -22.49 14.03
CA LEU A 97 17.28 -22.36 14.15
C LEU A 97 17.75 -21.66 15.42
N ILE A 98 16.87 -20.88 16.09
CA ILE A 98 17.26 -20.00 17.20
C ILE A 98 16.44 -20.28 18.48
N ARG A 99 15.52 -21.22 18.45
CA ARG A 99 14.62 -21.51 19.58
C ARG A 99 15.38 -21.69 20.88
N SER A 100 14.98 -20.95 21.93
CA SER A 100 15.55 -21.08 23.26
C SER A 100 15.16 -22.41 23.92
N GLN A 101 16.08 -22.98 24.74
CA GLN A 101 15.77 -24.09 25.63
C GLN A 101 15.30 -23.63 27.02
N ASP A 102 15.44 -22.35 27.32
CA ASP A 102 14.97 -21.76 28.58
C ASP A 102 13.47 -21.60 28.59
N ALA A 103 12.77 -22.21 29.54
CA ALA A 103 11.33 -22.23 29.65
C ALA A 103 10.73 -20.81 29.83
N SER A 104 11.42 -19.93 30.54
CA SER A 104 10.97 -18.55 30.76
C SER A 104 11.03 -17.71 29.49
N LEU A 105 12.10 -17.88 28.71
CA LEU A 105 12.26 -17.21 27.39
C LEU A 105 11.28 -17.78 26.38
N MET A 106 11.05 -19.10 26.38
CA MET A 106 10.03 -19.72 25.53
C MET A 106 8.61 -19.20 25.84
N GLY A 107 8.31 -18.90 27.11
CA GLY A 107 7.04 -18.28 27.50
C GLY A 107 6.86 -16.90 26.86
N ARG A 108 7.87 -16.05 26.94
CA ARG A 108 7.87 -14.70 26.34
C ARG A 108 7.78 -14.75 24.81
N ASP A 109 8.50 -15.68 24.18
CA ASP A 109 8.45 -15.88 22.73
C ASP A 109 7.05 -16.30 22.28
N ARG A 110 6.40 -17.24 23.00
CA ARG A 110 5.03 -17.67 22.71
C ARG A 110 4.03 -16.54 22.88
N TRP A 111 4.22 -15.70 23.88
CA TRP A 111 3.41 -14.51 24.07
C TRP A 111 3.46 -13.57 22.86
N LEU A 112 4.64 -13.24 22.35
CA LEU A 112 4.80 -12.42 21.13
C LEU A 112 4.23 -13.12 19.88
N LEU A 113 4.43 -14.43 19.75
CA LEU A 113 3.90 -15.23 18.64
C LEU A 113 2.38 -15.21 18.55
N CYS A 114 1.65 -15.01 19.66
CA CYS A 114 0.21 -14.84 19.66
C CYS A 114 -0.26 -13.57 18.91
N PHE A 115 0.59 -12.55 18.80
CA PHE A 115 0.31 -11.33 18.03
C PHE A 115 0.89 -11.36 16.61
N ILE A 116 1.74 -12.33 16.30
CA ILE A 116 2.41 -12.46 15.00
C ILE A 116 1.69 -13.50 14.14
N LEU A 117 1.56 -14.73 14.63
CA LEU A 117 1.11 -15.86 13.82
C LEU A 117 -0.33 -15.71 13.31
N PRO A 118 -1.32 -15.26 14.09
CA PRO A 118 -2.67 -15.10 13.59
C PRO A 118 -2.76 -14.12 12.42
N VAL A 119 -2.02 -13.01 12.49
CA VAL A 119 -1.97 -12.03 11.40
C VAL A 119 -1.42 -12.66 10.14
N LEU A 120 -0.24 -13.30 10.23
CA LEU A 120 0.41 -13.92 9.08
C LEU A 120 -0.45 -15.04 8.48
N VAL A 121 -1.06 -15.89 9.31
CA VAL A 121 -1.91 -16.99 8.85
C VAL A 121 -3.17 -16.48 8.16
N ILE A 122 -3.84 -15.48 8.72
CA ILE A 122 -5.05 -14.90 8.11
C ILE A 122 -4.73 -14.24 6.78
N ILE A 123 -3.64 -13.45 6.72
CA ILE A 123 -3.28 -12.76 5.48
C ILE A 123 -2.74 -13.73 4.41
N LEU A 124 -2.02 -14.79 4.82
CA LEU A 124 -1.66 -15.88 3.89
C LEU A 124 -2.89 -16.59 3.36
N GLY A 125 -3.87 -16.88 4.22
CA GLY A 125 -5.17 -17.42 3.80
C GLY A 125 -5.89 -16.51 2.81
N GLN A 126 -5.89 -15.21 3.05
CA GLN A 126 -6.41 -14.20 2.13
C GLN A 126 -5.65 -14.21 0.78
N ALA A 127 -4.32 -14.34 0.80
CA ALA A 127 -3.51 -14.44 -0.42
C ALA A 127 -3.85 -15.69 -1.25
N VAL A 128 -4.17 -16.82 -0.59
CA VAL A 128 -4.65 -18.04 -1.28
C VAL A 128 -6.01 -17.81 -1.92
N LEU A 129 -6.94 -17.15 -1.21
CA LEU A 129 -8.33 -17.00 -1.68
C LEU A 129 -8.47 -15.92 -2.76
N SER A 130 -7.64 -14.89 -2.73
CA SER A 130 -7.72 -13.77 -3.67
C SER A 130 -6.35 -13.09 -3.74
N ARG A 131 -6.26 -11.84 -3.33
CA ARG A 131 -5.01 -11.07 -3.24
C ARG A 131 -4.80 -10.57 -1.82
N ALA A 132 -3.53 -10.40 -1.43
CA ALA A 132 -3.18 -9.72 -0.20
C ALA A 132 -2.21 -8.59 -0.51
N ASN A 133 -2.52 -7.37 -0.03
CA ASN A 133 -1.59 -6.27 -0.16
C ASN A 133 -0.40 -6.46 0.80
N ALA A 134 0.79 -6.10 0.35
CA ALA A 134 2.04 -6.26 1.09
C ALA A 134 1.98 -5.71 2.52
N ASN A 135 1.36 -4.54 2.73
CA ASN A 135 1.27 -3.85 4.00
C ASN A 135 0.22 -4.42 4.99
N TRP A 136 -0.61 -5.37 4.57
CA TRP A 136 -1.65 -5.91 5.47
C TRP A 136 -1.06 -6.69 6.63
N ALA A 137 0.08 -7.35 6.46
CA ALA A 137 0.79 -8.04 7.52
C ALA A 137 1.58 -7.11 8.47
N ALA A 138 1.67 -5.82 8.18
CA ALA A 138 2.47 -4.88 8.98
C ALA A 138 2.06 -4.81 10.45
N THR A 139 0.81 -5.15 10.79
CA THR A 139 0.32 -5.22 12.16
C THR A 139 0.99 -6.31 13.02
N ALA A 140 1.62 -7.33 12.39
CA ALA A 140 2.42 -8.34 13.08
C ALA A 140 3.83 -7.83 13.44
N TYR A 141 4.36 -6.87 12.71
CA TYR A 141 5.78 -6.51 12.77
C TYR A 141 6.23 -5.76 14.01
N PRO A 142 5.43 -4.97 14.74
CA PRO A 142 5.84 -4.47 16.05
C PRO A 142 6.24 -5.59 17.01
N ALA A 143 5.41 -6.64 17.14
CA ALA A 143 5.73 -7.80 17.97
C ALA A 143 6.87 -8.63 17.37
N ALA A 144 6.90 -8.81 16.06
CA ALA A 144 7.94 -9.54 15.35
C ALA A 144 9.32 -8.88 15.48
N SER A 145 9.39 -7.55 15.44
CA SER A 145 10.66 -6.81 15.63
C SER A 145 11.28 -7.10 16.99
N VAL A 146 10.45 -7.09 18.05
CA VAL A 146 10.91 -7.42 19.41
C VAL A 146 11.38 -8.87 19.49
N LEU A 147 10.61 -9.80 18.91
CA LEU A 147 10.92 -11.23 18.94
C LEU A 147 12.23 -11.53 18.19
N VAL A 148 12.36 -11.04 16.95
CA VAL A 148 13.54 -11.24 16.11
C VAL A 148 14.79 -10.63 16.77
N ALA A 149 14.69 -9.40 17.28
CA ALA A 149 15.78 -8.76 18.00
C ALA A 149 16.22 -9.59 19.22
N ALA A 150 15.26 -10.05 20.04
CA ALA A 150 15.54 -10.90 21.19
C ALA A 150 16.21 -12.22 20.80
N TRP A 151 15.74 -12.86 19.72
CA TRP A 151 16.34 -14.09 19.20
C TRP A 151 17.78 -13.86 18.73
N LEU A 152 18.01 -12.83 17.91
CA LEU A 152 19.34 -12.55 17.34
C LEU A 152 20.35 -12.12 18.40
N VAL A 153 19.93 -11.43 19.46
CA VAL A 153 20.83 -11.00 20.55
C VAL A 153 21.25 -12.17 21.43
N ARG A 154 20.32 -13.06 21.78
CA ARG A 154 20.58 -14.16 22.74
C ARG A 154 21.08 -15.45 22.09
N ALA A 155 20.95 -15.58 20.77
CA ALA A 155 21.39 -16.80 20.09
C ALA A 155 22.91 -16.98 20.10
N ARG A 156 23.33 -18.23 20.22
CA ARG A 156 24.75 -18.62 20.05
C ARG A 156 25.14 -18.51 18.58
N ALA A 157 26.44 -18.54 18.29
CA ALA A 157 26.95 -18.56 16.92
C ALA A 157 26.26 -19.65 16.09
N ASN A 158 25.71 -19.26 14.93
CA ASN A 158 24.92 -20.16 14.10
C ASN A 158 25.25 -19.91 12.62
N ARG A 159 26.12 -20.77 12.08
CA ARG A 159 26.53 -20.68 10.66
C ARG A 159 25.36 -20.89 9.70
N THR A 160 24.50 -21.88 9.99
CA THR A 160 23.37 -22.23 9.14
C THR A 160 22.45 -21.03 8.94
N LEU A 161 22.10 -20.30 10.02
CA LEU A 161 21.27 -19.11 9.92
C LEU A 161 21.88 -18.05 8.99
N TRP A 162 23.19 -17.80 9.10
CA TRP A 162 23.88 -16.83 8.26
C TRP A 162 23.86 -17.23 6.77
N PHE A 163 24.13 -18.51 6.45
CA PHE A 163 24.07 -18.98 5.07
C PHE A 163 22.64 -18.96 4.50
N VAL A 164 21.64 -19.33 5.29
CA VAL A 164 20.23 -19.26 4.88
C VAL A 164 19.83 -17.82 4.60
N VAL A 165 20.13 -16.89 5.52
CA VAL A 165 19.77 -15.47 5.33
C VAL A 165 20.51 -14.89 4.13
N ALA A 166 21.82 -15.10 3.99
CA ALA A 166 22.60 -14.60 2.88
C ALA A 166 22.13 -15.18 1.53
N GLY A 167 21.92 -16.49 1.45
CA GLY A 167 21.49 -17.17 0.22
C GLY A 167 20.09 -16.76 -0.21
N LEU A 168 19.13 -16.72 0.71
CA LEU A 168 17.78 -16.29 0.37
C LEU A 168 17.67 -14.80 0.07
N THR A 169 18.48 -13.96 0.72
CA THR A 169 18.57 -12.53 0.36
C THR A 169 19.13 -12.36 -1.06
N PHE A 170 20.19 -13.12 -1.40
CA PHE A 170 20.70 -13.15 -2.77
C PHE A 170 19.62 -13.55 -3.77
N LEU A 171 18.92 -14.64 -3.51
CA LEU A 171 17.84 -15.13 -4.39
C LEU A 171 16.69 -14.12 -4.52
N ALA A 172 16.24 -13.52 -3.42
CA ALA A 172 15.17 -12.53 -3.43
C ALA A 172 15.49 -11.32 -4.32
N LEU A 173 16.75 -10.86 -4.32
CA LEU A 173 17.20 -9.76 -5.17
C LEU A 173 17.14 -10.09 -6.67
N GLN A 174 17.11 -11.39 -7.06
CA GLN A 174 16.95 -11.77 -8.47
C GLN A 174 15.53 -11.52 -9.00
N PHE A 175 14.54 -11.41 -8.12
CA PHE A 175 13.14 -11.19 -8.49
C PHE A 175 12.71 -9.71 -8.45
N VAL A 176 13.64 -8.78 -8.22
CA VAL A 176 13.32 -7.34 -8.26
C VAL A 176 12.88 -6.97 -9.68
N PRO A 177 11.65 -6.50 -9.89
CA PRO A 177 11.14 -6.16 -11.21
C PRO A 177 11.86 -4.91 -11.77
N ASP A 178 11.83 -4.77 -13.10
CA ASP A 178 12.31 -3.60 -13.83
C ASP A 178 13.82 -3.27 -13.67
N VAL A 179 14.61 -4.23 -13.19
CA VAL A 179 16.06 -4.10 -13.04
C VAL A 179 16.79 -5.11 -13.93
N SER A 180 17.86 -4.70 -14.60
CA SER A 180 18.62 -5.60 -15.47
C SER A 180 19.23 -6.77 -14.70
N ILE A 181 19.37 -7.93 -15.36
CA ILE A 181 19.92 -9.14 -14.72
C ILE A 181 21.34 -8.90 -14.15
N PHE A 182 22.16 -8.12 -14.84
CA PHE A 182 23.52 -7.81 -14.37
C PHE A 182 23.51 -6.99 -13.08
N VAL A 183 22.59 -6.02 -12.96
CA VAL A 183 22.44 -5.24 -11.73
C VAL A 183 21.90 -6.09 -10.60
N ARG A 184 20.93 -6.98 -10.85
CA ARG A 184 20.42 -7.92 -9.84
C ARG A 184 21.50 -8.86 -9.31
N LEU A 185 22.28 -9.46 -10.23
CA LEU A 185 23.41 -10.31 -9.86
C LEU A 185 24.45 -9.53 -9.04
N GLY A 186 24.82 -8.31 -9.49
CA GLY A 186 25.77 -7.46 -8.78
C GLY A 186 25.28 -7.10 -7.37
N LEU A 187 24.03 -6.67 -7.22
CA LEU A 187 23.42 -6.38 -5.92
C LEU A 187 23.33 -7.63 -5.04
N GLY A 188 22.94 -8.76 -5.60
CA GLY A 188 22.88 -10.03 -4.87
C GLY A 188 24.25 -10.45 -4.33
N LEU A 189 25.29 -10.37 -5.15
CA LEU A 189 26.66 -10.67 -4.74
C LEU A 189 27.19 -9.67 -3.70
N LEU A 190 26.90 -8.38 -3.87
CA LEU A 190 27.31 -7.34 -2.92
C LEU A 190 26.65 -7.55 -1.55
N VAL A 191 25.34 -7.75 -1.51
CA VAL A 191 24.60 -7.90 -0.25
C VAL A 191 24.85 -9.27 0.36
N GLY A 192 24.73 -10.35 -0.40
CA GLY A 192 24.97 -11.71 0.07
C GLY A 192 26.42 -11.93 0.49
N GLY A 193 27.39 -11.48 -0.31
CA GLY A 193 28.83 -11.53 0.01
C GLY A 193 29.18 -10.65 1.21
N GLY A 194 28.60 -9.47 1.30
CA GLY A 194 28.74 -8.58 2.46
C GLY A 194 28.22 -9.22 3.75
N LEU A 195 27.06 -9.90 3.70
CA LEU A 195 26.53 -10.66 4.82
C LEU A 195 27.49 -11.76 5.26
N LEU A 196 28.06 -12.52 4.31
CA LEU A 196 29.02 -13.58 4.63
C LEU A 196 30.34 -13.03 5.21
N LEU A 197 30.82 -11.89 4.70
CA LEU A 197 31.99 -11.22 5.27
C LEU A 197 31.71 -10.78 6.71
N ILE A 198 30.57 -10.14 6.97
CA ILE A 198 30.17 -9.75 8.32
C ILE A 198 30.05 -10.99 9.21
N ALA A 199 29.50 -12.11 8.70
CA ALA A 199 29.41 -13.37 9.44
C ALA A 199 30.77 -13.85 9.97
N ILE A 200 31.79 -13.76 9.14
CA ILE A 200 33.18 -14.14 9.53
C ILE A 200 33.70 -13.18 10.60
N LEU A 201 33.55 -11.87 10.41
CA LEU A 201 34.03 -10.83 11.33
C LEU A 201 33.38 -10.95 12.72
N VAL A 202 32.08 -11.23 12.78
CA VAL A 202 31.38 -11.42 14.07
C VAL A 202 31.38 -12.87 14.56
N LYS A 203 32.20 -13.74 13.96
CA LYS A 203 32.31 -15.18 14.33
C LYS A 203 30.94 -15.88 14.33
N TYR A 204 30.12 -15.60 13.30
CA TYR A 204 28.78 -16.14 13.11
C TYR A 204 27.77 -15.85 14.24
N ARG A 205 28.02 -14.83 15.07
CA ARG A 205 27.04 -14.38 16.08
C ARG A 205 25.82 -13.75 15.41
N PRO A 206 24.59 -14.24 15.67
CA PRO A 206 23.39 -13.73 15.02
C PRO A 206 23.08 -12.25 15.35
N SER A 207 23.60 -11.71 16.46
CA SER A 207 23.51 -10.26 16.73
C SER A 207 24.09 -9.38 15.61
N GLY A 208 25.05 -9.90 14.83
CA GLY A 208 25.56 -9.22 13.64
C GLY A 208 24.50 -9.04 12.55
N LEU A 209 23.56 -9.99 12.39
CA LEU A 209 22.41 -9.86 11.50
C LEU A 209 21.47 -8.72 11.94
N LEU A 210 21.28 -8.56 13.25
CA LEU A 210 20.46 -7.46 13.78
C LEU A 210 21.06 -6.11 13.42
N TRP A 211 22.34 -5.90 13.69
CA TRP A 211 23.01 -4.64 13.39
C TRP A 211 23.09 -4.38 11.90
N PHE A 212 23.33 -5.42 11.09
CA PHE A 212 23.25 -5.30 9.62
C PHE A 212 21.84 -4.90 9.17
N SER A 213 20.80 -5.53 9.72
CA SER A 213 19.41 -5.20 9.37
C SER A 213 19.08 -3.74 9.72
N ILE A 214 19.43 -3.27 10.91
CA ILE A 214 19.21 -1.88 11.32
C ILE A 214 19.96 -0.91 10.39
N GLY A 215 21.23 -1.20 10.10
CA GLY A 215 22.04 -0.37 9.18
C GLY A 215 21.44 -0.34 7.78
N LEU A 216 21.03 -1.49 7.25
CA LEU A 216 20.39 -1.59 5.93
C LEU A 216 19.10 -0.77 5.86
N HIS A 217 18.22 -0.91 6.85
CA HIS A 217 16.97 -0.12 6.89
C HIS A 217 17.27 1.39 7.01
N GLY A 218 18.26 1.78 7.81
CA GLY A 218 18.68 3.18 7.92
C GLY A 218 19.19 3.73 6.58
N VAL A 219 20.04 2.97 5.88
CA VAL A 219 20.55 3.35 4.55
C VAL A 219 19.42 3.44 3.53
N LEU A 220 18.52 2.45 3.49
CA LEU A 220 17.38 2.45 2.56
C LEU A 220 16.43 3.62 2.82
N ALA A 221 16.11 3.89 4.09
CA ALA A 221 15.25 5.01 4.46
C ALA A 221 15.88 6.36 4.08
N LEU A 222 17.17 6.54 4.38
CA LEU A 222 17.91 7.75 4.01
C LEU A 222 17.99 7.90 2.48
N SER A 223 18.32 6.81 1.77
CA SER A 223 18.38 6.78 0.31
C SER A 223 17.03 7.18 -0.29
N PHE A 224 15.92 6.60 0.21
CA PHE A 224 14.59 6.96 -0.25
C PHE A 224 14.28 8.44 -0.01
N ALA A 225 14.60 8.96 1.17
CA ALA A 225 14.42 10.38 1.49
C ALA A 225 15.23 11.28 0.54
N VAL A 226 16.50 10.96 0.30
CA VAL A 226 17.36 11.72 -0.63
C VAL A 226 16.83 11.64 -2.05
N ILE A 227 16.49 10.43 -2.54
CA ILE A 227 15.99 10.21 -3.90
C ILE A 227 14.66 10.95 -4.14
N SER A 228 13.79 11.01 -3.14
CA SER A 228 12.51 11.73 -3.25
C SER A 228 12.69 13.24 -3.46
N LEU A 229 13.82 13.80 -3.04
CA LEU A 229 14.18 15.21 -3.21
C LEU A 229 14.93 15.50 -4.50
N LEU A 230 15.38 14.47 -5.25
CA LEU A 230 16.13 14.67 -6.48
C LEU A 230 15.27 15.29 -7.58
N PRO A 231 15.85 16.18 -8.42
CA PRO A 231 15.19 16.67 -9.64
C PRO A 231 14.76 15.52 -10.57
N LEU A 232 13.73 15.76 -11.39
CA LEU A 232 13.20 14.76 -12.31
C LEU A 232 14.28 14.15 -13.22
N GLN A 233 15.15 14.99 -13.79
CA GLN A 233 16.23 14.53 -14.67
C GLN A 233 17.17 13.53 -14.02
N SER A 234 17.55 13.78 -12.75
CA SER A 234 18.41 12.88 -11.97
C SER A 234 17.74 11.55 -11.66
N SER A 235 16.45 11.55 -11.31
CA SER A 235 15.72 10.31 -11.04
C SER A 235 15.49 9.50 -12.32
N THR A 236 15.26 10.16 -13.45
CA THR A 236 15.13 9.51 -14.78
C THR A 236 16.41 8.80 -15.17
N SER A 237 17.56 9.44 -14.95
CA SER A 237 18.87 8.81 -15.23
C SER A 237 19.15 7.59 -14.35
N LEU A 238 18.57 7.55 -13.14
CA LEU A 238 18.66 6.43 -12.21
C LEU A 238 17.56 5.36 -12.42
N GLY A 239 16.60 5.58 -13.33
CA GLY A 239 15.50 4.66 -13.59
C GLY A 239 14.46 4.57 -12.44
N LEU A 240 14.36 5.61 -11.60
CA LEU A 240 13.53 5.61 -10.39
C LEU A 240 12.14 6.25 -10.56
N ASP A 241 11.82 6.72 -11.77
CA ASP A 241 10.59 7.49 -12.01
C ASP A 241 9.32 6.71 -11.69
N ASN A 242 9.30 5.40 -11.99
CA ASN A 242 8.13 4.57 -11.66
C ASN A 242 7.89 4.45 -10.15
N ALA A 243 8.95 4.44 -9.33
CA ALA A 243 8.85 4.40 -7.87
C ALA A 243 8.32 5.74 -7.30
N LEU A 244 8.67 6.86 -7.94
CA LEU A 244 8.33 8.20 -7.48
C LEU A 244 7.06 8.80 -8.11
N LYS A 245 6.44 8.12 -9.07
CA LYS A 245 5.28 8.63 -9.82
C LYS A 245 4.09 9.07 -8.97
N ARG A 246 3.90 8.45 -7.81
CA ARG A 246 2.79 8.77 -6.91
C ARG A 246 3.01 10.05 -6.11
N THR A 247 4.26 10.45 -5.91
CA THR A 247 4.62 11.62 -5.08
C THR A 247 4.92 12.88 -5.87
N ARG A 248 5.08 12.78 -7.20
CA ARG A 248 5.53 13.88 -8.07
C ARG A 248 4.44 14.44 -8.95
N GLY A 249 4.64 15.70 -9.38
CA GLY A 249 3.84 16.36 -10.40
C GLY A 249 2.46 16.84 -9.94
N TRP A 250 2.16 16.74 -8.65
CA TRP A 250 0.87 17.19 -8.14
C TRP A 250 0.76 18.71 -8.03
N ASP A 251 1.85 19.39 -7.73
CA ASP A 251 1.95 20.84 -7.66
C ASP A 251 1.64 21.50 -9.00
N GLN A 252 2.28 21.01 -10.07
CA GLN A 252 2.01 21.49 -11.43
C GLN A 252 0.60 21.09 -11.87
N ALA A 253 0.16 19.86 -11.60
CA ALA A 253 -1.18 19.40 -11.93
C ALA A 253 -2.26 20.25 -11.28
N ALA A 254 -2.12 20.57 -9.99
CA ALA A 254 -3.06 21.43 -9.28
C ALA A 254 -3.11 22.83 -9.88
N LYS A 255 -1.95 23.43 -10.14
CA LYS A 255 -1.85 24.76 -10.75
C LYS A 255 -2.55 24.81 -12.12
N ASP A 256 -2.30 23.82 -12.96
CA ASP A 256 -2.83 23.80 -14.33
C ASP A 256 -4.35 23.52 -14.33
N VAL A 257 -4.81 22.53 -13.54
CA VAL A 257 -6.23 22.18 -13.45
C VAL A 257 -7.05 23.35 -12.88
N PHE A 258 -6.63 23.97 -11.78
CA PHE A 258 -7.37 25.11 -11.21
C PHE A 258 -7.26 26.36 -12.07
N GLY A 259 -6.13 26.59 -12.75
CA GLY A 259 -5.96 27.67 -13.70
C GLY A 259 -6.93 27.56 -14.89
N ILE A 260 -7.07 26.36 -15.46
CA ILE A 260 -8.05 26.10 -16.53
C ILE A 260 -9.49 26.24 -15.99
N ALA A 261 -9.78 25.73 -14.80
CA ALA A 261 -11.10 25.87 -14.20
C ALA A 261 -11.54 27.35 -14.10
N GLN A 262 -10.63 28.22 -13.67
CA GLN A 262 -10.88 29.67 -13.62
C GLN A 262 -11.08 30.27 -15.02
N SER A 263 -10.24 29.88 -15.98
CA SER A 263 -10.30 30.44 -17.35
C SER A 263 -11.59 30.10 -18.09
N VAL A 264 -12.18 28.92 -17.81
CA VAL A 264 -13.44 28.49 -18.39
C VAL A 264 -14.68 28.93 -17.58
N GLY A 265 -14.47 29.67 -16.49
CA GLY A 265 -15.53 30.12 -15.61
C GLY A 265 -16.25 29.00 -14.86
N ALA A 266 -15.53 27.92 -14.53
CA ALA A 266 -16.10 26.86 -13.70
C ALA A 266 -16.27 27.33 -12.26
N THR A 267 -17.32 26.86 -11.60
CA THR A 267 -17.61 27.16 -10.19
C THR A 267 -17.04 26.14 -9.22
N ALA A 268 -16.65 24.96 -9.74
CA ALA A 268 -15.99 23.90 -8.97
C ALA A 268 -15.16 23.00 -9.89
N VAL A 269 -14.25 22.22 -9.30
CA VAL A 269 -13.53 21.14 -9.96
C VAL A 269 -14.06 19.80 -9.44
N LEU A 270 -14.43 18.90 -10.36
CA LEU A 270 -14.89 17.54 -10.07
C LEU A 270 -13.85 16.53 -10.52
N VAL A 271 -13.58 15.53 -9.69
CA VAL A 271 -12.66 14.42 -10.01
C VAL A 271 -13.33 13.07 -9.88
N ASP A 272 -12.85 12.09 -10.64
CA ASP A 272 -13.37 10.72 -10.69
C ASP A 272 -12.53 9.70 -9.91
N GLU A 273 -11.46 10.16 -9.21
CA GLU A 273 -10.56 9.27 -8.47
C GLU A 273 -10.07 9.93 -7.18
N ARG A 274 -10.09 9.18 -6.08
CA ARG A 274 -9.66 9.63 -4.75
C ARG A 274 -8.19 10.07 -4.70
N GLU A 275 -7.29 9.39 -5.43
CA GLU A 275 -5.86 9.78 -5.47
C GLU A 275 -5.71 11.17 -6.08
N VAL A 276 -6.49 11.46 -7.12
CA VAL A 276 -6.54 12.79 -7.76
C VAL A 276 -7.06 13.82 -6.78
N TRP A 277 -8.15 13.51 -6.10
CA TRP A 277 -8.74 14.42 -5.12
C TRP A 277 -7.72 14.80 -4.05
N HIS A 278 -7.06 13.82 -3.42
CA HIS A 278 -6.06 14.10 -2.37
C HIS A 278 -4.84 14.87 -2.89
N GLY A 279 -4.37 14.56 -4.10
CA GLY A 279 -3.27 15.28 -4.73
C GLY A 279 -3.62 16.74 -5.01
N LEU A 280 -4.76 16.99 -5.64
CA LEU A 280 -5.24 18.35 -5.95
C LEU A 280 -5.63 19.12 -4.68
N ASP A 281 -6.19 18.45 -3.66
CA ASP A 281 -6.55 19.08 -2.40
C ASP A 281 -5.30 19.60 -1.65
N TYR A 282 -4.28 18.76 -1.51
CA TYR A 282 -3.07 19.12 -0.79
C TYR A 282 -2.26 20.21 -1.50
N TYR A 283 -2.01 20.06 -2.79
CA TYR A 283 -1.18 20.99 -3.56
C TYR A 283 -1.95 22.22 -4.06
N GLY A 284 -3.26 22.12 -4.16
CA GLY A 284 -4.15 23.23 -4.48
C GLY A 284 -4.85 23.83 -3.25
N ARG A 285 -4.30 23.72 -2.05
CA ARG A 285 -4.93 24.19 -0.79
C ARG A 285 -5.27 25.66 -0.76
N ASP A 286 -4.55 26.49 -1.52
CA ASP A 286 -4.79 27.93 -1.64
C ASP A 286 -5.82 28.26 -2.74
N ARG A 287 -6.48 27.26 -3.32
CA ARG A 287 -7.50 27.43 -4.35
C ARG A 287 -8.73 28.16 -3.83
N GLN A 288 -9.38 28.90 -4.71
CA GLN A 288 -10.65 29.57 -4.43
C GLN A 288 -11.88 28.71 -4.81
N LEU A 289 -11.69 27.72 -5.71
CA LEU A 289 -12.75 26.86 -6.19
C LEU A 289 -12.90 25.60 -5.32
N PRO A 290 -14.12 25.15 -5.02
CA PRO A 290 -14.37 23.87 -4.38
C PRO A 290 -13.81 22.71 -5.20
N LEU A 291 -13.26 21.70 -4.51
CA LEU A 291 -12.85 20.44 -5.10
C LEU A 291 -13.82 19.35 -4.66
N LEU A 292 -14.50 18.74 -5.62
CA LEU A 292 -15.58 17.80 -5.43
C LEU A 292 -15.18 16.43 -5.99
N SER A 293 -15.79 15.37 -5.48
CA SER A 293 -15.57 14.01 -5.97
C SER A 293 -16.86 13.42 -6.51
N TRP A 294 -16.76 12.75 -7.66
CA TRP A 294 -17.87 11.98 -8.20
C TRP A 294 -18.09 10.69 -7.40
N ARG A 295 -19.33 10.42 -7.03
CA ARG A 295 -19.73 9.22 -6.30
C ARG A 295 -20.20 8.13 -7.27
N ARG A 296 -19.28 7.29 -7.71
CA ARG A 296 -19.61 6.18 -8.62
C ARG A 296 -20.68 5.22 -8.07
N TYR A 297 -20.73 5.01 -6.76
CA TYR A 297 -21.61 4.01 -6.14
C TYR A 297 -22.79 4.62 -5.38
N GLY A 298 -23.08 5.89 -5.56
CA GLY A 298 -24.15 6.61 -4.87
C GLY A 298 -23.86 6.89 -3.39
N VAL A 299 -23.24 5.95 -2.68
CA VAL A 299 -22.77 6.12 -1.30
C VAL A 299 -21.26 6.40 -1.29
N PRO A 300 -20.76 7.20 -0.32
CA PRO A 300 -19.33 7.47 -0.26
C PRO A 300 -18.53 6.20 0.09
N LYS A 301 -17.51 5.89 -0.69
CA LYS A 301 -16.56 4.80 -0.46
C LYS A 301 -15.21 5.30 0.07
N SER A 302 -15.01 6.62 0.13
CA SER A 302 -13.79 7.27 0.60
C SER A 302 -14.07 8.65 1.17
N PHE A 303 -13.10 9.21 1.91
CA PHE A 303 -13.20 10.58 2.44
C PHE A 303 -13.40 11.63 1.34
N SER A 304 -12.77 11.47 0.18
CA SER A 304 -12.96 12.40 -0.94
C SER A 304 -14.41 12.46 -1.41
N GLU A 305 -15.12 11.34 -1.41
CA GLU A 305 -16.52 11.24 -1.81
C GLU A 305 -17.50 11.79 -0.76
N ALA A 306 -17.01 12.15 0.45
CA ALA A 306 -17.79 12.89 1.43
C ALA A 306 -18.13 14.33 0.96
N GLN A 307 -17.40 14.81 -0.07
CA GLN A 307 -17.66 16.11 -0.71
C GLN A 307 -18.13 15.91 -2.17
N PRO A 308 -19.35 15.42 -2.38
CA PRO A 308 -19.87 15.16 -3.71
C PRO A 308 -20.30 16.44 -4.40
N LEU A 309 -20.46 16.37 -5.73
CA LEU A 309 -21.24 17.35 -6.43
C LEU A 309 -22.73 17.20 -6.00
N VAL A 310 -23.28 18.29 -5.49
CA VAL A 310 -24.70 18.37 -5.09
C VAL A 310 -25.37 19.51 -5.83
N PRO A 311 -26.68 19.43 -6.11
CA PRO A 311 -27.43 20.55 -6.68
C PRO A 311 -27.22 21.84 -5.88
N PRO A 312 -27.31 23.03 -6.52
CA PRO A 312 -28.09 23.28 -7.73
C PRO A 312 -27.46 22.76 -9.02
N LEU A 313 -28.30 22.26 -9.93
CA LEU A 313 -27.95 21.44 -11.08
C LEU A 313 -27.39 22.24 -12.27
N ASP A 314 -27.44 23.57 -12.20
CA ASP A 314 -26.97 24.49 -13.23
C ASP A 314 -25.52 24.93 -13.08
N GLN A 315 -24.81 24.39 -12.06
CA GLN A 315 -23.39 24.70 -11.84
C GLN A 315 -22.54 24.21 -13.02
N ARG A 316 -21.69 25.12 -13.51
CA ARG A 316 -20.67 24.79 -14.50
C ARG A 316 -19.42 24.27 -13.78
N VAL A 317 -19.10 23.01 -13.97
CA VAL A 317 -17.95 22.37 -13.32
C VAL A 317 -16.88 21.99 -14.32
N LEU A 318 -15.61 22.08 -13.91
CA LEU A 318 -14.50 21.46 -14.64
C LEU A 318 -14.31 20.04 -14.12
N ILE A 319 -14.41 19.05 -14.99
CA ILE A 319 -14.13 17.64 -14.66
C ILE A 319 -12.69 17.33 -15.05
N ALA A 320 -11.90 16.83 -14.10
CA ALA A 320 -10.55 16.33 -14.33
C ALA A 320 -10.54 14.79 -14.17
N SER A 321 -10.68 14.08 -15.29
CA SER A 321 -10.81 12.62 -15.34
C SER A 321 -9.49 11.93 -15.68
N ILE A 322 -9.17 10.86 -14.92
CA ILE A 322 -8.05 9.98 -15.24
C ILE A 322 -8.50 8.58 -15.68
N HIS A 323 -9.78 8.22 -15.49
CA HIS A 323 -10.30 6.90 -15.80
C HIS A 323 -11.12 6.87 -17.10
N PRO A 324 -10.54 6.38 -18.22
CA PRO A 324 -11.25 6.30 -19.50
C PRO A 324 -12.56 5.51 -19.43
N GLY A 325 -12.58 4.43 -18.66
CA GLY A 325 -13.78 3.59 -18.51
C GLY A 325 -14.91 4.21 -17.69
N MET A 326 -14.64 5.26 -16.92
CA MET A 326 -15.64 5.95 -16.11
C MET A 326 -16.27 7.14 -16.84
N ARG A 327 -15.63 7.65 -17.90
CA ARG A 327 -16.08 8.84 -18.63
C ARG A 327 -17.48 8.69 -19.25
N PRO A 328 -17.85 7.55 -19.89
CA PRO A 328 -19.20 7.37 -20.40
C PRO A 328 -20.26 7.44 -19.29
N MET A 329 -19.98 6.85 -18.14
CA MET A 329 -20.86 6.89 -16.97
C MET A 329 -21.02 8.32 -16.46
N LEU A 330 -19.90 9.00 -16.26
CA LEU A 330 -19.86 10.38 -15.79
C LEU A 330 -20.58 11.32 -16.75
N ARG A 331 -20.36 11.16 -18.05
CA ARG A 331 -21.06 11.94 -19.10
C ARG A 331 -22.58 11.77 -19.03
N SER A 332 -23.08 10.59 -18.71
CA SER A 332 -24.51 10.30 -18.65
C SER A 332 -25.27 11.06 -17.57
N GLU A 333 -24.55 11.66 -16.63
CA GLU A 333 -25.11 12.42 -15.51
C GLU A 333 -25.06 13.94 -15.70
N PHE A 334 -24.76 14.42 -16.93
CA PHE A 334 -24.73 15.84 -17.26
C PHE A 334 -25.48 16.11 -18.54
N GLU A 335 -26.19 17.23 -18.59
CA GLU A 335 -26.86 17.71 -19.81
C GLU A 335 -25.85 18.15 -20.87
N THR A 336 -24.78 18.85 -20.43
CA THR A 336 -23.68 19.26 -21.29
C THR A 336 -22.37 18.67 -20.77
N PHE A 337 -21.55 18.16 -21.69
CA PHE A 337 -20.26 17.54 -21.37
C PHE A 337 -19.27 17.76 -22.51
N GLU A 338 -18.57 18.88 -22.49
CA GLU A 338 -17.74 19.36 -23.59
C GLU A 338 -16.28 19.21 -23.28
N PRO A 339 -15.43 18.60 -24.14
CA PRO A 339 -14.00 18.51 -23.94
C PRO A 339 -13.35 19.90 -24.00
N VAL A 340 -12.49 20.20 -23.05
CA VAL A 340 -11.72 21.44 -22.99
C VAL A 340 -10.27 21.22 -23.41
N GLY A 341 -9.74 20.03 -23.15
CA GLY A 341 -8.37 19.68 -23.46
C GLY A 341 -7.80 18.65 -22.46
N GLU A 342 -6.49 18.70 -22.32
CA GLU A 342 -5.78 17.76 -21.44
C GLU A 342 -4.69 18.51 -20.68
N VAL A 343 -4.46 18.12 -19.41
CA VAL A 343 -3.30 18.47 -18.62
C VAL A 343 -2.42 17.26 -18.51
N SER A 344 -1.18 17.34 -18.99
CA SER A 344 -0.21 16.24 -18.93
C SER A 344 1.08 16.71 -18.27
N VAL A 345 1.31 16.23 -17.03
CA VAL A 345 2.50 16.57 -16.25
C VAL A 345 3.52 15.45 -16.41
N PRO A 346 4.73 15.72 -16.93
CA PRO A 346 5.75 14.71 -17.11
C PRO A 346 6.27 14.20 -15.75
N LEU A 347 6.38 12.89 -15.62
CA LEU A 347 6.90 12.20 -14.43
C LEU A 347 8.18 11.42 -14.71
N GLY A 348 8.70 11.47 -15.96
CA GLY A 348 9.91 10.81 -16.39
C GLY A 348 9.67 9.70 -17.42
N LYS A 349 10.28 8.53 -17.23
CA LYS A 349 10.19 7.39 -18.13
C LYS A 349 9.91 6.09 -17.39
N ARG A 350 9.24 5.18 -18.04
CA ARG A 350 9.09 3.78 -17.58
C ARG A 350 10.39 3.02 -17.87
N SER A 351 10.55 1.85 -17.26
CA SER A 351 11.69 0.94 -17.50
C SER A 351 11.88 0.54 -18.97
N ASN A 352 10.79 0.49 -19.74
CA ASN A 352 10.80 0.24 -21.18
C ASN A 352 11.11 1.49 -22.02
N GLY A 353 11.49 2.61 -21.41
CA GLY A 353 11.83 3.89 -22.08
C GLY A 353 10.64 4.75 -22.45
N CYS A 354 9.41 4.26 -22.26
CA CYS A 354 8.19 5.02 -22.57
C CYS A 354 8.01 6.22 -21.64
N PRO A 355 7.49 7.36 -22.14
CA PRO A 355 7.17 8.50 -21.31
C PRO A 355 6.20 8.10 -20.18
N LEU A 356 6.45 8.65 -19.02
CA LEU A 356 5.55 8.56 -17.87
C LEU A 356 5.02 9.94 -17.58
N SER A 357 3.70 10.09 -17.58
CA SER A 357 3.02 11.35 -17.29
C SER A 357 1.81 11.11 -16.40
N ARG A 358 1.41 12.15 -15.69
CA ARG A 358 0.11 12.26 -15.04
C ARG A 358 -0.80 13.07 -15.96
N THR A 359 -1.77 12.40 -16.57
CA THR A 359 -2.61 13.00 -17.60
C THR A 359 -4.05 13.04 -17.13
N PHE A 360 -4.65 14.21 -17.19
CA PHE A 360 -6.08 14.47 -16.95
C PHE A 360 -6.72 14.91 -18.26
N VAL A 361 -7.78 14.25 -18.66
CA VAL A 361 -8.62 14.77 -19.72
C VAL A 361 -9.69 15.66 -19.07
N LEU A 362 -9.83 16.85 -19.59
CA LEU A 362 -10.64 17.91 -19.00
C LEU A 362 -11.92 18.12 -19.78
N TYR A 363 -13.02 18.21 -19.05
CA TYR A 363 -14.32 18.53 -19.62
C TYR A 363 -14.98 19.67 -18.82
N VAL A 364 -15.72 20.51 -19.50
CA VAL A 364 -16.67 21.41 -18.86
C VAL A 364 -18.05 20.80 -18.96
N ALA A 365 -18.71 20.69 -17.83
CA ALA A 365 -20.02 20.06 -17.73
C ALA A 365 -21.01 20.94 -16.95
N SER A 366 -22.29 20.84 -17.27
CA SER A 366 -23.37 21.49 -16.55
C SER A 366 -24.65 20.66 -16.63
N GLY A 367 -25.65 21.02 -15.82
CA GLY A 367 -26.91 20.28 -15.76
C GLY A 367 -26.71 18.89 -15.11
N TYR A 368 -26.09 18.86 -13.94
CA TYR A 368 -25.87 17.61 -13.22
C TYR A 368 -27.18 16.98 -12.75
N HIS A 369 -27.44 15.75 -13.17
CA HIS A 369 -28.63 14.96 -12.83
C HIS A 369 -28.20 13.54 -12.40
N PRO A 370 -27.87 13.35 -11.11
CA PRO A 370 -27.39 12.08 -10.60
C PRO A 370 -28.41 10.97 -10.86
N GLN A 371 -27.92 9.81 -11.27
CA GLN A 371 -28.70 8.62 -11.51
C GLN A 371 -28.51 7.61 -10.39
N GLU A 372 -29.40 6.64 -10.27
CA GLU A 372 -29.20 5.50 -9.36
C GLU A 372 -28.22 4.52 -10.01
N HIS A 373 -27.07 4.28 -9.35
CA HIS A 373 -25.98 3.45 -9.86
C HIS A 373 -26.21 1.99 -9.47
N ASP A 374 -27.23 1.37 -10.06
CA ASP A 374 -27.48 -0.06 -9.92
C ASP A 374 -26.76 -0.90 -11.00
N ALA A 375 -26.85 -2.21 -10.87
CA ALA A 375 -26.22 -3.13 -11.82
C ALA A 375 -26.75 -2.97 -13.26
N SER A 376 -27.99 -2.52 -13.42
CA SER A 376 -28.60 -2.28 -14.73
C SER A 376 -28.04 -1.02 -15.39
N TRP A 377 -27.76 0.00 -14.59
CA TRP A 377 -27.11 1.22 -15.05
C TRP A 377 -25.65 0.95 -15.44
N GLU A 378 -24.89 0.25 -14.61
CA GLU A 378 -23.50 -0.12 -14.93
C GLU A 378 -23.40 -0.99 -16.20
N ALA A 379 -24.34 -1.91 -16.40
CA ALA A 379 -24.36 -2.78 -17.59
C ALA A 379 -24.48 -1.99 -18.91
N LYS A 380 -25.14 -0.82 -18.92
CA LYS A 380 -25.25 0.04 -20.11
C LYS A 380 -23.90 0.52 -20.63
N PHE A 381 -22.91 0.63 -19.75
CA PHE A 381 -21.57 1.14 -20.07
C PHE A 381 -20.52 0.02 -20.18
N SER A 382 -20.93 -1.23 -20.03
CA SER A 382 -20.03 -2.39 -20.14
C SER A 382 -19.35 -2.42 -21.51
N GLY A 383 -18.01 -2.43 -21.53
CA GLY A 383 -17.22 -2.41 -22.75
C GLY A 383 -17.05 -1.04 -23.41
N GLN A 384 -17.68 0.02 -22.88
CA GLN A 384 -17.46 1.38 -23.34
C GLN A 384 -16.26 1.97 -22.62
N THR A 385 -15.21 2.28 -23.36
CA THR A 385 -14.03 2.94 -22.83
C THR A 385 -13.55 4.01 -23.81
N GLU A 386 -13.30 5.21 -23.30
CA GLU A 386 -12.60 6.24 -24.05
C GLU A 386 -11.10 6.12 -23.76
N PHE A 387 -10.38 5.35 -24.55
CA PHE A 387 -8.93 5.25 -24.41
C PHE A 387 -8.25 6.39 -25.16
N PRO A 388 -7.40 7.18 -24.51
CA PRO A 388 -6.37 7.89 -25.23
C PRO A 388 -5.47 6.85 -25.89
N PRO A 389 -4.96 7.10 -27.13
CA PRO A 389 -3.99 6.20 -27.75
C PRO A 389 -2.82 5.96 -26.75
N PRO A 390 -2.34 4.72 -26.59
CA PRO A 390 -1.24 4.45 -25.68
C PRO A 390 -0.07 5.33 -26.08
N PRO A 391 0.52 6.09 -25.15
CA PRO A 391 1.62 7.03 -25.47
C PRO A 391 2.90 6.34 -25.95
N CYS A 392 2.88 5.02 -26.02
CA CYS A 392 4.02 4.22 -26.43
C CYS A 392 3.51 2.85 -26.90
N PRO A 393 3.89 2.40 -28.09
CA PRO A 393 3.53 1.07 -28.55
C PRO A 393 4.10 0.03 -27.57
N VAL A 394 3.23 -0.78 -26.98
CA VAL A 394 3.66 -1.98 -26.28
C VAL A 394 4.40 -2.80 -27.33
N LYS A 395 5.72 -3.05 -27.15
CA LYS A 395 6.39 -4.08 -27.93
C LYS A 395 5.57 -5.34 -27.76
N LYS A 396 4.89 -5.78 -28.79
CA LYS A 396 4.38 -7.16 -28.84
C LYS A 396 5.61 -8.02 -28.66
N ASP A 397 5.67 -8.75 -27.56
CA ASP A 397 6.65 -9.80 -27.40
C ASP A 397 6.54 -10.67 -28.64
N ASN A 398 7.62 -10.75 -29.36
CA ASN A 398 7.71 -11.59 -30.56
C ASN A 398 7.62 -13.05 -30.04
N PRO A 399 6.62 -13.85 -30.41
CA PRO A 399 6.46 -15.21 -29.88
C PRO A 399 7.58 -16.17 -30.35
N ASP A 400 8.58 -15.67 -31.10
CA ASP A 400 9.66 -16.44 -31.74
C ASP A 400 11.08 -16.05 -31.27
N GLN A 401 11.26 -15.62 -29.98
CA GLN A 401 12.60 -15.50 -29.40
C GLN A 401 12.67 -16.12 -28.00
#